data_b63df7c3491cb03c1408c9cdee264a2b
#
_entry.id   b63df7c3491cb03c1408c9cdee264a2b
#
_cell.length_a   1.000
_cell.length_b   1.000
_cell.length_c   1.000
_cell.angle_alpha   90.00
_cell.angle_beta   90.00
_cell.angle_gamma   90.00
#
_symmetry.space_group_name_H-M   'P 1'
#
loop_
_entity.id
_entity.type
_entity.pdbx_description
1 polymer ?
#
loop_
_entity_poly.entity_id
_entity_poly.type
_entity_poly.pdbx_seq_one_letter_code
_entity_poly.pdbx_strand_id
1 'polypeptide(L)'
;MPTPIAPRIILSQNARRDLQAVARAHSTPQSLALRARIVLRAAELDRPTNLKIGHELSCSNLTVGTWRRRYLALGLPGLQDAIRSGRPRTIASPTRVQVLSVASALPQEQDRTVTRWTLEEIVATLLDALHTASISRSSLWRILQDVDLKPHKSAYWLNSHDEDFDAKAHTICQLYAKALDYSSQGRLVICCDEKTGRQVLERKAPTKPAQPGRRERREHEDIRHGTRVLINSLAVATGQIAWTIGRTRMATDFVAHLQQAYQRLPRMRRYDWVLDNFNTHWSLDVCCLVARWCQGPFAPHKLKKGPQRRAFLSDPSHRHVLHFTPKHGSWLNQAELFFGVLHRRFLARGSFPSAKDFARRLERFLQEYNARHAHPYRWTYTGEPLVRATPFSRTRRQQRQGRACFSPRPQRCERLLYAPRPYQRHAA
;
A
#
# COMPACT_ATOMS: atom_id res chain seq x y z
N MET A 1 5.38 48.56 -47.40
CA MET A 1 4.16 47.92 -46.94
C MET A 1 3.93 48.25 -45.48
N PRO A 2 2.73 48.63 -45.05
CA PRO A 2 2.46 48.92 -43.63
C PRO A 2 2.68 47.63 -42.80
N THR A 3 3.40 47.76 -41.69
CA THR A 3 3.66 46.68 -40.75
C THR A 3 2.32 46.15 -40.20
N PRO A 4 2.03 44.86 -40.28
CA PRO A 4 0.76 44.33 -39.81
C PRO A 4 0.57 44.61 -38.31
N ILE A 5 -0.58 45.18 -37.98
CA ILE A 5 -0.95 45.51 -36.60
C ILE A 5 -1.05 44.23 -35.80
N ALA A 6 -0.34 44.17 -34.68
CA ALA A 6 -0.36 43.00 -33.82
C ALA A 6 -1.78 42.72 -33.25
N PRO A 7 -2.32 41.49 -33.32
CA PRO A 7 -3.68 41.18 -32.89
C PRO A 7 -3.87 41.51 -31.41
N ARG A 8 -5.06 42.02 -31.05
CA ARG A 8 -5.43 42.38 -29.68
C ARG A 8 -5.66 41.13 -28.82
N ILE A 9 -5.11 41.15 -27.60
CA ILE A 9 -5.44 40.15 -26.62
C ILE A 9 -6.45 40.76 -25.63
N ILE A 10 -7.60 40.10 -25.46
CA ILE A 10 -8.58 40.48 -24.42
C ILE A 10 -8.59 39.33 -23.39
N LEU A 11 -8.33 39.66 -22.15
CA LEU A 11 -8.29 38.72 -21.05
C LEU A 11 -9.53 38.84 -20.16
N SER A 12 -10.15 37.71 -19.86
CA SER A 12 -11.12 37.64 -18.75
C SER A 12 -10.40 37.86 -17.42
N GLN A 13 -11.15 38.23 -16.36
CA GLN A 13 -10.58 38.40 -15.02
C GLN A 13 -9.89 37.12 -14.49
N ASN A 14 -10.46 35.95 -14.81
CA ASN A 14 -9.87 34.65 -14.41
C ASN A 14 -8.57 34.38 -15.18
N ALA A 15 -8.56 34.56 -16.51
CA ALA A 15 -7.35 34.38 -17.31
C ALA A 15 -6.23 35.35 -16.88
N ARG A 16 -6.57 36.58 -16.52
CA ARG A 16 -5.60 37.56 -16.01
C ARG A 16 -5.01 37.09 -14.66
N ARG A 17 -5.84 36.60 -13.74
CA ARG A 17 -5.39 36.04 -12.46
C ARG A 17 -4.46 34.85 -12.64
N ASP A 18 -4.82 33.92 -13.52
CA ASP A 18 -4.02 32.72 -13.79
C ASP A 18 -2.65 33.07 -14.36
N LEU A 19 -2.60 33.98 -15.34
CA LEU A 19 -1.36 34.48 -15.93
C LEU A 19 -0.49 35.22 -14.90
N GLN A 20 -1.10 36.01 -14.03
CA GLN A 20 -0.38 36.68 -12.94
C GLN A 20 0.19 35.68 -11.94
N ALA A 21 -0.55 34.66 -11.59
CA ALA A 21 -0.09 33.58 -10.73
C ALA A 21 1.13 32.85 -11.33
N VAL A 22 1.06 32.51 -12.64
CA VAL A 22 2.18 31.90 -13.37
C VAL A 22 3.39 32.83 -13.43
N ALA A 23 3.18 34.14 -13.67
CA ALA A 23 4.27 35.10 -13.78
C ALA A 23 4.99 35.40 -12.44
N ARG A 24 4.30 35.20 -11.28
CA ARG A 24 4.82 35.54 -9.93
C ARG A 24 5.33 34.32 -9.16
N ALA A 25 4.91 33.09 -9.51
CA ALA A 25 5.28 31.92 -8.75
C ALA A 25 6.77 31.57 -8.92
N HIS A 26 7.50 31.45 -7.81
CA HIS A 26 8.93 31.10 -7.80
C HIS A 26 9.23 29.74 -8.40
N SER A 27 8.26 28.81 -8.36
CA SER A 27 8.40 27.47 -8.95
C SER A 27 8.15 27.42 -10.46
N THR A 28 7.71 28.52 -11.08
CA THR A 28 7.45 28.58 -12.53
C THR A 28 8.77 28.68 -13.30
N PRO A 29 8.99 27.83 -14.34
CA PRO A 29 10.14 28.00 -15.23
C PRO A 29 10.20 29.43 -15.81
N GLN A 30 11.38 30.03 -15.81
CA GLN A 30 11.57 31.42 -16.26
C GLN A 30 11.02 31.68 -17.66
N SER A 31 11.18 30.72 -18.58
CA SER A 31 10.64 30.82 -19.93
C SER A 31 9.10 30.93 -19.94
N LEU A 32 8.39 30.19 -19.09
CA LEU A 32 6.94 30.25 -18.99
C LEU A 32 6.48 31.53 -18.29
N ALA A 33 7.21 31.99 -17.27
CA ALA A 33 6.94 33.27 -16.62
C ALA A 33 7.10 34.46 -17.57
N LEU A 34 8.14 34.45 -18.42
CA LEU A 34 8.33 35.47 -19.45
C LEU A 34 7.16 35.47 -20.44
N ARG A 35 6.72 34.30 -20.92
CA ARG A 35 5.59 34.16 -21.84
C ARG A 35 4.29 34.68 -21.23
N ALA A 36 4.04 34.42 -19.97
CA ALA A 36 2.90 34.97 -19.23
C ALA A 36 2.98 36.52 -19.13
N ARG A 37 4.16 37.05 -18.85
CA ARG A 37 4.39 38.54 -18.84
C ARG A 37 4.16 39.18 -20.22
N ILE A 38 4.58 38.53 -21.31
CA ILE A 38 4.32 38.97 -22.67
C ILE A 38 2.83 39.11 -22.93
N VAL A 39 2.04 38.09 -22.57
CA VAL A 39 0.59 38.08 -22.77
C VAL A 39 -0.10 39.12 -21.89
N LEU A 40 0.27 39.22 -20.63
CA LEU A 40 -0.26 40.26 -19.71
C LEU A 40 -0.01 41.65 -20.24
N ARG A 41 1.23 41.92 -20.68
CA ARG A 41 1.59 43.25 -21.21
C ARG A 41 0.89 43.53 -22.55
N ALA A 42 0.73 42.52 -23.40
CA ALA A 42 0.03 42.67 -24.67
C ALA A 42 -1.48 42.92 -24.52
N ALA A 43 -2.05 42.62 -23.36
CA ALA A 43 -3.47 42.81 -23.02
C ALA A 43 -3.76 44.18 -22.37
N GLU A 44 -2.74 45.00 -22.16
CA GLU A 44 -2.92 46.34 -21.57
C GLU A 44 -3.65 47.33 -22.51
N LEU A 45 -4.25 48.34 -21.92
CA LEU A 45 -5.10 49.33 -22.66
C LEU A 45 -4.31 50.17 -23.67
N ASP A 46 -3.02 50.44 -23.41
CA ASP A 46 -2.14 51.22 -24.28
C ASP A 46 -1.74 50.50 -25.57
N ARG A 47 -2.20 49.26 -25.81
CA ARG A 47 -1.96 48.43 -27.01
C ARG A 47 -0.51 48.43 -27.49
N PRO A 48 0.45 47.99 -26.67
CA PRO A 48 1.86 48.10 -27.01
C PRO A 48 2.20 47.23 -28.23
N THR A 49 3.09 47.74 -29.06
CA THR A 49 3.62 47.00 -30.23
C THR A 49 4.51 45.86 -29.72
N ASN A 50 4.74 44.84 -30.57
CA ASN A 50 5.64 43.76 -30.26
C ASN A 50 7.06 44.24 -29.95
N LEU A 51 7.48 45.29 -30.65
CA LEU A 51 8.79 45.95 -30.44
C LEU A 51 8.89 46.55 -29.04
N LYS A 52 7.86 47.30 -28.60
CA LYS A 52 7.80 47.90 -27.29
C LYS A 52 7.84 46.86 -26.18
N ILE A 53 7.03 45.78 -26.28
CA ILE A 53 7.03 44.69 -25.32
C ILE A 53 8.38 43.97 -25.31
N GLY A 54 8.97 43.73 -26.49
CA GLY A 54 10.29 43.10 -26.61
C GLY A 54 11.36 43.87 -25.86
N HIS A 55 11.35 45.19 -26.01
CA HIS A 55 12.29 46.11 -25.30
C HIS A 55 12.05 46.07 -23.78
N GLU A 56 10.80 46.19 -23.33
CA GLU A 56 10.44 46.19 -21.90
C GLU A 56 10.78 44.86 -21.20
N LEU A 57 10.66 43.75 -21.91
CA LEU A 57 10.89 42.39 -21.35
C LEU A 57 12.23 41.76 -21.78
N SER A 58 13.11 42.53 -22.41
CA SER A 58 14.42 42.09 -22.91
C SER A 58 14.36 40.83 -23.76
N CYS A 59 13.44 40.78 -24.72
CA CYS A 59 13.27 39.67 -25.66
C CYS A 59 12.99 40.16 -27.10
N SER A 60 13.16 39.29 -28.12
CA SER A 60 12.95 39.68 -29.49
C SER A 60 11.48 39.96 -29.81
N ASN A 61 11.20 40.86 -30.76
CA ASN A 61 9.86 41.11 -31.24
C ASN A 61 9.21 39.89 -31.85
N LEU A 62 10.01 39.00 -32.49
CA LEU A 62 9.56 37.70 -33.00
C LEU A 62 9.06 36.75 -31.91
N THR A 63 9.78 36.71 -30.78
CA THR A 63 9.38 35.98 -29.58
C THR A 63 8.03 36.49 -29.06
N VAL A 64 7.86 37.80 -28.95
CA VAL A 64 6.58 38.41 -28.55
C VAL A 64 5.45 37.99 -29.51
N GLY A 65 5.68 38.17 -30.81
CA GLY A 65 4.71 37.81 -31.84
C GLY A 65 4.30 36.35 -31.84
N THR A 66 5.27 35.46 -31.62
CA THR A 66 5.02 34.01 -31.53
C THR A 66 4.12 33.66 -30.32
N TRP A 67 4.43 34.17 -29.13
CA TRP A 67 3.65 33.83 -27.91
C TRP A 67 2.29 34.50 -27.87
N ARG A 68 2.12 35.71 -28.48
CA ARG A 68 0.80 36.32 -28.69
C ARG A 68 -0.08 35.44 -29.57
N ARG A 69 0.42 35.00 -30.72
CA ARG A 69 -0.35 34.12 -31.65
C ARG A 69 -0.72 32.80 -31.03
N ARG A 70 0.24 32.16 -30.29
CA ARG A 70 -0.02 30.88 -29.63
C ARG A 70 -1.04 31.01 -28.51
N TYR A 71 -0.98 32.11 -27.75
CA TYR A 71 -1.98 32.37 -26.71
C TYR A 71 -3.38 32.61 -27.32
N LEU A 72 -3.47 33.38 -28.37
CA LEU A 72 -4.75 33.63 -29.05
C LEU A 72 -5.38 32.36 -29.63
N ALA A 73 -4.56 31.42 -30.13
CA ALA A 73 -5.02 30.16 -30.69
C ALA A 73 -5.38 29.12 -29.65
N LEU A 74 -4.63 29.01 -28.55
CA LEU A 74 -4.67 27.88 -27.63
C LEU A 74 -4.84 28.28 -26.14
N GLY A 75 -4.94 29.58 -25.85
CA GLY A 75 -5.00 30.05 -24.46
C GLY A 75 -3.74 29.75 -23.65
N LEU A 76 -3.92 29.56 -22.34
CA LEU A 76 -2.82 29.25 -21.41
C LEU A 76 -1.99 28.00 -21.79
N PRO A 77 -2.58 26.88 -22.25
CA PRO A 77 -1.80 25.75 -22.79
C PRO A 77 -0.87 26.11 -23.94
N GLY A 78 -1.20 27.12 -24.75
CA GLY A 78 -0.35 27.62 -25.83
C GLY A 78 0.98 28.20 -25.41
N LEU A 79 1.13 28.56 -24.13
CA LEU A 79 2.39 29.06 -23.58
C LEU A 79 3.39 27.96 -23.19
N GLN A 80 2.99 26.69 -23.23
CA GLN A 80 3.89 25.57 -22.97
C GLN A 80 4.73 25.26 -24.22
N ASP A 81 5.93 24.67 -23.98
CA ASP A 81 6.76 24.19 -25.08
C ASP A 81 6.09 23.02 -25.79
N ALA A 82 6.08 23.05 -27.11
CA ALA A 82 5.69 21.90 -27.89
C ALA A 82 6.69 20.74 -27.67
N ILE A 83 6.19 19.51 -27.80
CA ILE A 83 7.05 18.33 -27.76
C ILE A 83 8.01 18.43 -28.95
N ARG A 84 9.30 18.47 -28.67
CA ARG A 84 10.33 18.50 -29.72
C ARG A 84 10.55 17.07 -30.22
N SER A 85 10.78 16.90 -31.52
CA SER A 85 11.04 15.59 -32.13
C SER A 85 12.26 14.85 -31.52
N GLY A 86 13.20 15.61 -30.97
CA GLY A 86 14.44 15.06 -30.39
C GLY A 86 15.33 14.39 -31.44
N ARG A 87 16.34 13.68 -30.99
CA ARG A 87 17.22 12.87 -31.87
C ARG A 87 16.41 11.69 -32.43
N PRO A 88 16.45 11.42 -33.74
CA PRO A 88 15.82 10.27 -34.36
C PRO A 88 16.25 8.97 -33.68
N ARG A 89 15.34 8.00 -33.56
CA ARG A 89 15.63 6.70 -32.98
C ARG A 89 16.54 5.91 -33.92
N THR A 90 17.67 5.45 -33.42
CA THR A 90 18.66 4.65 -34.20
C THR A 90 18.28 3.18 -34.31
N ILE A 91 17.45 2.65 -33.37
CA ILE A 91 17.00 1.26 -33.37
C ILE A 91 15.64 1.20 -34.06
N ALA A 92 15.56 0.42 -35.13
CA ALA A 92 14.37 0.25 -35.94
C ALA A 92 13.19 -0.32 -35.14
N SER A 93 11.96 0.02 -35.56
CA SER A 93 10.75 -0.45 -34.89
C SER A 93 10.62 -1.98 -34.84
N PRO A 94 10.93 -2.75 -35.89
CA PRO A 94 10.90 -4.21 -35.82
C PRO A 94 11.78 -4.78 -34.72
N THR A 95 13.04 -4.32 -34.59
CA THR A 95 13.95 -4.76 -33.52
C THR A 95 13.41 -4.44 -32.11
N ARG A 96 12.74 -3.30 -31.95
CA ARG A 96 12.09 -2.95 -30.69
C ARG A 96 10.95 -3.91 -30.35
N VAL A 97 10.14 -4.31 -31.33
CA VAL A 97 9.07 -5.30 -31.17
C VAL A 97 9.64 -6.65 -30.74
N GLN A 98 10.73 -7.10 -31.38
CA GLN A 98 11.42 -8.33 -31.04
C GLN A 98 11.97 -8.33 -29.61
N VAL A 99 12.60 -7.23 -29.19
CA VAL A 99 13.05 -7.02 -27.79
C VAL A 99 11.88 -7.19 -26.82
N LEU A 100 10.75 -6.57 -27.13
CA LEU A 100 9.57 -6.63 -26.25
C LEU A 100 8.96 -8.03 -26.24
N SER A 101 8.90 -8.70 -27.40
CA SER A 101 8.41 -10.09 -27.50
C SER A 101 9.23 -11.04 -26.63
N VAL A 102 10.58 -11.03 -26.77
CA VAL A 102 11.46 -11.87 -25.95
C VAL A 102 11.34 -11.53 -24.44
N ALA A 103 11.34 -10.24 -24.11
CA ALA A 103 11.28 -9.82 -22.71
C ALA A 103 9.91 -10.06 -22.03
N SER A 104 8.85 -10.27 -22.80
CA SER A 104 7.50 -10.57 -22.29
C SER A 104 7.22 -12.07 -22.18
N ALA A 105 8.00 -12.91 -22.84
CA ALA A 105 7.92 -14.37 -22.74
C ALA A 105 8.66 -14.88 -21.50
N LEU A 106 8.35 -16.09 -21.05
CA LEU A 106 9.14 -16.74 -20.02
C LEU A 106 10.49 -17.21 -20.62
N PRO A 107 11.61 -17.16 -19.87
CA PRO A 107 12.91 -17.64 -20.38
C PRO A 107 12.85 -19.05 -20.95
N GLN A 108 12.11 -19.98 -20.32
CA GLN A 108 11.96 -21.35 -20.76
C GLN A 108 11.24 -21.48 -22.12
N GLU A 109 10.35 -20.56 -22.45
CA GLU A 109 9.67 -20.51 -23.77
C GLU A 109 10.62 -20.07 -24.91
N GLN A 110 11.81 -19.60 -24.54
CA GLN A 110 12.89 -19.17 -25.43
C GLN A 110 14.12 -20.10 -25.29
N ASP A 111 13.93 -21.35 -24.90
CA ASP A 111 14.95 -22.37 -24.70
C ASP A 111 16.10 -21.94 -23.76
N ARG A 112 15.76 -21.11 -22.75
CA ARG A 112 16.71 -20.69 -21.71
C ARG A 112 16.47 -21.46 -20.42
N THR A 113 17.54 -21.91 -19.79
CA THR A 113 17.49 -22.65 -18.51
C THR A 113 17.27 -21.76 -17.30
N VAL A 114 17.39 -20.45 -17.46
CA VAL A 114 17.20 -19.47 -16.37
C VAL A 114 15.71 -19.28 -16.07
N THR A 115 15.40 -18.93 -14.84
CA THR A 115 14.01 -18.69 -14.38
C THR A 115 13.62 -17.21 -14.39
N ARG A 116 14.55 -16.32 -14.69
CA ARG A 116 14.36 -14.87 -14.69
C ARG A 116 15.23 -14.22 -15.74
N TRP A 117 14.68 -13.26 -16.46
CA TRP A 117 15.43 -12.46 -17.40
C TRP A 117 16.44 -11.52 -16.72
N THR A 118 17.65 -11.52 -17.20
CA THR A 118 18.62 -10.42 -17.07
C THR A 118 18.74 -9.69 -18.41
N LEU A 119 19.35 -8.51 -18.41
CA LEU A 119 19.60 -7.80 -19.69
C LEU A 119 20.56 -8.58 -20.59
N GLU A 120 21.52 -9.27 -20.00
CA GLU A 120 22.48 -10.11 -20.68
C GLU A 120 21.79 -11.29 -21.37
N GLU A 121 20.90 -11.99 -20.67
CA GLU A 121 20.14 -13.11 -21.22
C GLU A 121 19.24 -12.68 -22.39
N ILE A 122 18.58 -11.53 -22.27
CA ILE A 122 17.74 -11.01 -23.37
C ILE A 122 18.63 -10.68 -24.59
N VAL A 123 19.80 -10.03 -24.38
CA VAL A 123 20.72 -9.73 -25.47
C VAL A 123 21.21 -11.03 -26.14
N ALA A 124 21.62 -12.02 -25.36
CA ALA A 124 22.07 -13.31 -25.89
C ALA A 124 20.95 -14.01 -26.68
N THR A 125 19.72 -14.02 -26.18
CA THR A 125 18.57 -14.61 -26.87
C THR A 125 18.27 -13.90 -28.20
N LEU A 126 18.38 -12.57 -28.24
CA LEU A 126 18.19 -11.79 -29.46
C LEU A 126 19.28 -12.05 -30.50
N LEU A 127 20.52 -12.27 -30.05
CA LEU A 127 21.62 -12.62 -30.94
C LEU A 127 21.47 -14.02 -31.53
N ASP A 128 21.12 -15.00 -30.68
CA ASP A 128 20.99 -16.40 -31.08
C ASP A 128 19.80 -16.63 -32.03
N ALA A 129 18.63 -16.05 -31.66
CA ALA A 129 17.37 -16.30 -32.36
C ALA A 129 17.21 -15.47 -33.66
N LEU A 130 17.81 -14.30 -33.74
CA LEU A 130 17.43 -13.30 -34.74
C LEU A 130 18.59 -12.84 -35.62
N HIS A 131 19.82 -13.29 -35.42
CA HIS A 131 21.01 -12.85 -36.13
C HIS A 131 21.11 -11.32 -36.24
N THR A 132 20.50 -10.62 -35.30
CA THR A 132 20.38 -9.16 -35.28
C THR A 132 21.70 -8.53 -34.83
N ALA A 133 22.02 -7.37 -35.39
CA ALA A 133 23.16 -6.57 -34.92
C ALA A 133 23.10 -6.37 -33.41
N SER A 134 24.26 -6.49 -32.74
CA SER A 134 24.32 -6.41 -31.27
C SER A 134 23.63 -5.17 -30.71
N ILE A 135 22.65 -5.38 -29.87
CA ILE A 135 22.02 -4.30 -29.12
C ILE A 135 22.73 -4.12 -27.78
N SER A 136 23.12 -2.90 -27.43
CA SER A 136 23.77 -2.65 -26.14
C SER A 136 22.76 -2.80 -24.99
N ARG A 137 23.23 -3.26 -23.81
CA ARG A 137 22.42 -3.36 -22.58
C ARG A 137 21.73 -2.05 -22.23
N SER A 138 22.40 -0.92 -22.44
CA SER A 138 21.82 0.41 -22.20
C SER A 138 20.66 0.73 -23.15
N SER A 139 20.76 0.34 -24.41
CA SER A 139 19.70 0.52 -25.39
C SER A 139 18.52 -0.40 -25.10
N LEU A 140 18.78 -1.66 -24.77
CA LEU A 140 17.77 -2.61 -24.31
C LEU A 140 17.03 -2.08 -23.07
N TRP A 141 17.76 -1.62 -22.07
CA TRP A 141 17.16 -1.03 -20.86
C TRP A 141 16.25 0.15 -21.18
N ARG A 142 16.66 1.06 -22.08
CA ARG A 142 15.82 2.19 -22.50
C ARG A 142 14.52 1.73 -23.20
N ILE A 143 14.61 0.71 -24.07
CA ILE A 143 13.43 0.15 -24.73
C ILE A 143 12.44 -0.40 -23.71
N LEU A 144 12.92 -1.18 -22.74
CA LEU A 144 12.09 -1.72 -21.68
C LEU A 144 11.49 -0.61 -20.78
N GLN A 145 12.25 0.43 -20.50
CA GLN A 145 11.77 1.60 -19.74
C GLN A 145 10.70 2.41 -20.48
N ASP A 146 10.80 2.53 -21.80
CA ASP A 146 9.81 3.27 -22.62
C ASP A 146 8.40 2.68 -22.47
N VAL A 147 8.29 1.37 -22.25
CA VAL A 147 7.02 0.65 -22.06
C VAL A 147 6.76 0.17 -20.63
N ASP A 148 7.60 0.59 -19.67
CA ASP A 148 7.55 0.18 -18.25
C ASP A 148 7.60 -1.36 -18.04
N LEU A 149 8.23 -2.10 -18.94
CA LEU A 149 8.39 -3.56 -18.84
C LEU A 149 9.57 -3.91 -17.91
N LYS A 150 9.30 -4.72 -16.89
CA LYS A 150 10.27 -5.11 -15.86
C LYS A 150 10.36 -6.63 -15.72
N PRO A 151 10.97 -7.34 -16.70
CA PRO A 151 10.98 -8.80 -16.74
C PRO A 151 11.77 -9.46 -15.58
N HIS A 152 12.58 -8.67 -14.87
CA HIS A 152 13.30 -9.09 -13.67
C HIS A 152 12.48 -9.03 -12.38
N LYS A 153 11.27 -8.46 -12.42
CA LYS A 153 10.38 -8.36 -11.25
C LYS A 153 9.25 -9.36 -11.36
N SER A 154 9.00 -10.05 -10.27
CA SER A 154 7.83 -10.92 -10.10
C SER A 154 6.97 -10.42 -8.95
N ALA A 155 5.69 -10.65 -9.04
CA ALA A 155 4.74 -10.48 -7.96
C ALA A 155 3.90 -11.74 -7.85
N TYR A 156 3.67 -12.18 -6.62
CA TYR A 156 2.73 -13.27 -6.41
C TYR A 156 1.31 -12.75 -6.66
N TRP A 157 0.51 -13.54 -7.34
CA TRP A 157 -0.92 -13.33 -7.46
C TRP A 157 -1.65 -14.56 -6.96
N LEU A 158 -2.83 -14.36 -6.41
CA LEU A 158 -3.64 -15.44 -5.87
C LEU A 158 -4.67 -15.87 -6.92
N ASN A 159 -4.61 -17.12 -7.36
CA ASN A 159 -5.68 -17.77 -8.08
C ASN A 159 -6.45 -18.64 -7.08
N SER A 160 -7.52 -18.10 -6.52
CA SER A 160 -8.33 -18.85 -5.56
C SER A 160 -9.28 -19.78 -6.30
N HIS A 161 -9.30 -21.05 -5.87
CA HIS A 161 -10.29 -22.04 -6.30
C HIS A 161 -11.51 -22.10 -5.34
N ASP A 162 -11.71 -21.08 -4.51
CA ASP A 162 -12.88 -20.94 -3.65
C ASP A 162 -13.96 -20.19 -4.42
N GLU A 163 -15.02 -20.89 -4.84
CA GLU A 163 -16.14 -20.32 -5.61
C GLU A 163 -16.82 -19.16 -4.86
N ASP A 164 -16.82 -19.21 -3.52
CA ASP A 164 -17.40 -18.18 -2.65
C ASP A 164 -16.38 -17.10 -2.24
N PHE A 165 -15.21 -17.02 -2.90
CA PHE A 165 -14.13 -16.13 -2.45
C PHE A 165 -14.60 -14.68 -2.29
N ASP A 166 -15.23 -14.13 -3.31
CA ASP A 166 -15.65 -12.72 -3.32
C ASP A 166 -16.74 -12.46 -2.28
N ALA A 167 -17.71 -13.36 -2.14
CA ALA A 167 -18.79 -13.23 -1.16
C ALA A 167 -18.25 -13.25 0.28
N LYS A 168 -17.33 -14.17 0.60
CA LYS A 168 -16.68 -14.26 1.91
C LYS A 168 -15.80 -13.03 2.18
N ALA A 169 -14.98 -12.63 1.20
CA ALA A 169 -14.14 -11.45 1.31
C ALA A 169 -14.95 -10.18 1.54
N HIS A 170 -16.02 -10.00 0.77
CA HIS A 170 -16.93 -8.86 0.92
C HIS A 170 -17.58 -8.81 2.31
N THR A 171 -18.10 -9.95 2.78
CA THR A 171 -18.69 -10.06 4.13
C THR A 171 -17.70 -9.66 5.21
N ILE A 172 -16.46 -10.15 5.16
CA ILE A 172 -15.41 -9.83 6.13
C ILE A 172 -15.03 -8.34 6.06
N CYS A 173 -14.87 -7.80 4.85
CA CYS A 173 -14.57 -6.38 4.67
C CYS A 173 -15.69 -5.46 5.19
N GLN A 174 -16.96 -5.85 5.01
CA GLN A 174 -18.09 -5.14 5.59
C GLN A 174 -18.06 -5.16 7.12
N LEU A 175 -17.72 -6.30 7.74
CA LEU A 175 -17.55 -6.38 9.20
C LEU A 175 -16.48 -5.40 9.69
N TYR A 176 -15.37 -5.28 8.99
CA TYR A 176 -14.30 -4.36 9.35
C TYR A 176 -14.68 -2.89 9.14
N ALA A 177 -15.33 -2.57 8.03
CA ALA A 177 -15.77 -1.22 7.73
C ALA A 177 -16.78 -0.68 8.79
N LYS A 178 -17.62 -1.57 9.33
CA LYS A 178 -18.65 -1.24 10.33
C LYS A 178 -18.24 -1.57 11.76
N ALA A 179 -17.02 -1.98 12.03
CA ALA A 179 -16.61 -2.50 13.34
C ALA A 179 -16.79 -1.48 14.48
N LEU A 180 -16.54 -0.19 14.23
CA LEU A 180 -16.74 0.89 15.20
C LEU A 180 -18.24 1.08 15.51
N ASP A 181 -19.06 1.14 14.47
CA ASP A 181 -20.53 1.31 14.62
C ASP A 181 -21.12 0.10 15.33
N TYR A 182 -20.69 -1.10 14.97
CA TYR A 182 -21.11 -2.33 15.64
C TYR A 182 -20.73 -2.34 17.12
N SER A 183 -19.54 -1.87 17.46
CA SER A 183 -19.09 -1.79 18.85
C SER A 183 -19.99 -0.90 19.69
N SER A 184 -20.42 0.25 19.17
CA SER A 184 -21.37 1.15 19.86
C SER A 184 -22.77 0.52 20.05
N GLN A 185 -23.14 -0.42 19.17
CA GLN A 185 -24.41 -1.17 19.22
C GLN A 185 -24.35 -2.45 20.04
N GLY A 186 -23.24 -2.71 20.73
CA GLY A 186 -23.06 -3.91 21.56
C GLY A 186 -22.68 -5.16 20.76
N ARG A 187 -22.04 -5.01 19.59
CA ARG A 187 -21.54 -6.09 18.73
C ARG A 187 -20.02 -5.93 18.52
N LEU A 188 -19.25 -6.98 18.77
CA LEU A 188 -17.79 -6.95 18.67
C LEU A 188 -17.31 -7.82 17.52
N VAL A 189 -16.49 -7.25 16.65
CA VAL A 189 -15.77 -7.97 15.60
C VAL A 189 -14.38 -8.32 16.11
N ILE A 190 -14.02 -9.61 16.02
CA ILE A 190 -12.77 -10.15 16.56
C ILE A 190 -12.07 -10.96 15.48
N CYS A 191 -10.80 -10.68 15.23
CA CYS A 191 -9.95 -11.49 14.38
C CYS A 191 -9.11 -12.41 15.23
N CYS A 192 -9.20 -13.73 15.03
CA CYS A 192 -8.43 -14.70 15.77
C CYS A 192 -7.53 -15.52 14.83
N ASP A 193 -6.28 -15.77 15.28
CA ASP A 193 -5.29 -16.50 14.49
C ASP A 193 -4.13 -16.99 15.37
N GLU A 194 -3.32 -17.93 14.86
CA GLU A 194 -2.15 -18.48 15.55
C GLU A 194 -0.83 -18.08 14.89
N LYS A 195 0.08 -17.58 15.69
CA LYS A 195 1.50 -17.45 15.31
C LYS A 195 2.28 -18.68 15.78
N THR A 196 2.44 -19.60 14.83
CA THR A 196 3.03 -20.94 15.10
C THR A 196 4.53 -20.98 14.83
N GLY A 197 5.19 -22.05 15.33
CA GLY A 197 6.56 -22.42 14.97
C GLY A 197 7.63 -21.38 15.34
N ARG A 198 7.35 -20.49 16.30
CA ARG A 198 8.33 -19.49 16.69
C ARG A 198 9.43 -20.14 17.51
N GLN A 199 10.59 -20.29 16.86
CA GLN A 199 11.80 -20.73 17.54
C GLN A 199 12.22 -19.68 18.55
N VAL A 200 12.48 -20.12 19.75
CA VAL A 200 13.09 -19.30 20.80
C VAL A 200 14.59 -19.33 20.56
N LEU A 201 15.13 -18.21 20.12
CA LEU A 201 16.52 -18.08 19.71
C LEU A 201 17.28 -17.22 20.72
N GLU A 202 18.43 -17.69 21.12
CA GLU A 202 19.42 -16.95 21.90
C GLU A 202 20.66 -16.71 21.03
N ARG A 203 21.18 -15.51 21.00
CA ARG A 203 22.44 -15.20 20.30
C ARG A 203 23.61 -15.79 21.07
N LYS A 204 24.53 -16.50 20.41
CA LYS A 204 25.73 -17.07 21.05
C LYS A 204 26.64 -16.01 21.66
N ALA A 205 26.73 -14.83 21.05
CA ALA A 205 27.46 -13.70 21.59
C ALA A 205 26.55 -12.47 21.84
N PRO A 206 26.90 -11.61 22.80
CA PRO A 206 26.13 -10.41 23.09
C PRO A 206 26.04 -9.46 21.89
N THR A 207 24.87 -8.86 21.71
CA THR A 207 24.67 -7.79 20.72
C THR A 207 25.53 -6.57 21.09
N LYS A 208 26.30 -6.07 20.16
CA LYS A 208 27.04 -4.82 20.29
C LYS A 208 26.14 -3.65 19.94
N PRO A 209 25.81 -2.74 20.87
CA PRO A 209 24.89 -1.64 20.63
C PRO A 209 25.44 -0.69 19.57
N ALA A 210 24.53 0.09 18.96
CA ALA A 210 24.89 1.13 18.03
C ALA A 210 25.70 2.24 18.72
N GLN A 211 26.68 2.81 18.02
CA GLN A 211 27.49 3.95 18.45
C GLN A 211 27.52 4.99 17.32
N PRO A 212 27.89 6.24 17.58
CA PRO A 212 28.08 7.22 16.53
C PRO A 212 29.00 6.69 15.42
N GLY A 213 28.52 6.72 14.17
CA GLY A 213 29.19 6.18 13.00
C GLY A 213 29.23 4.65 12.89
N ARG A 214 28.72 3.91 13.86
CA ARG A 214 28.70 2.43 13.86
C ARG A 214 27.30 1.90 14.12
N ARG A 215 26.84 1.00 13.22
CA ARG A 215 25.54 0.32 13.38
C ARG A 215 25.60 -0.74 14.48
N GLU A 216 24.46 -1.07 15.08
CA GLU A 216 24.28 -2.26 15.91
C GLU A 216 24.80 -3.50 15.17
N ARG A 217 25.58 -4.33 15.90
CA ARG A 217 26.08 -5.61 15.38
C ARG A 217 25.52 -6.74 16.22
N ARG A 218 24.88 -7.69 15.55
CA ARG A 218 24.31 -8.88 16.18
C ARG A 218 25.02 -10.13 15.66
N GLU A 219 25.23 -11.07 16.57
CA GLU A 219 25.69 -12.40 16.20
C GLU A 219 24.68 -13.07 15.26
N HIS A 220 25.15 -13.79 14.24
CA HIS A 220 24.29 -14.52 13.32
C HIS A 220 24.00 -15.95 13.80
N GLU A 221 24.87 -16.53 14.65
CA GLU A 221 24.66 -17.85 15.23
C GLU A 221 23.73 -17.82 16.44
N ASP A 222 22.82 -18.81 16.48
CA ASP A 222 21.80 -18.92 17.48
C ASP A 222 21.86 -20.27 18.21
N ILE A 223 21.51 -20.23 19.51
CA ILE A 223 21.14 -21.39 20.29
C ILE A 223 19.61 -21.49 20.29
N ARG A 224 19.07 -22.68 20.05
CA ARG A 224 17.63 -22.94 19.98
C ARG A 224 17.10 -23.51 21.30
N HIS A 225 16.09 -22.86 21.89
CA HIS A 225 15.44 -23.26 23.14
C HIS A 225 14.02 -23.80 22.93
N GLY A 226 13.78 -24.44 21.77
CA GLY A 226 12.47 -25.00 21.42
C GLY A 226 11.54 -23.97 20.75
N THR A 227 10.27 -24.29 20.73
CA THR A 227 9.23 -23.48 20.05
C THR A 227 8.15 -23.02 20.99
N ARG A 228 7.43 -21.96 20.62
CA ARG A 228 6.21 -21.49 21.27
C ARG A 228 5.16 -21.13 20.22
N VAL A 229 3.91 -21.26 20.61
CA VAL A 229 2.73 -20.85 19.85
C VAL A 229 2.08 -19.69 20.60
N LEU A 230 1.70 -18.66 19.86
CA LEU A 230 0.86 -17.57 20.33
C LEU A 230 -0.48 -17.66 19.60
N ILE A 231 -1.56 -17.85 20.33
CA ILE A 231 -2.92 -17.68 19.81
C ILE A 231 -3.37 -16.28 20.21
N ASN A 232 -3.91 -15.52 19.27
CA ASN A 232 -4.27 -14.12 19.46
C ASN A 232 -5.67 -13.83 18.95
N SER A 233 -6.44 -13.09 19.73
CA SER A 233 -7.73 -12.51 19.34
C SER A 233 -7.65 -11.00 19.40
N LEU A 234 -7.81 -10.35 18.24
CA LEU A 234 -7.76 -8.89 18.06
C LEU A 234 -9.17 -8.33 17.96
N ALA A 235 -9.58 -7.46 18.86
CA ALA A 235 -10.81 -6.69 18.78
C ALA A 235 -10.62 -5.55 17.74
N VAL A 236 -11.32 -5.63 16.60
CA VAL A 236 -11.11 -4.73 15.44
C VAL A 236 -11.40 -3.27 15.78
N ALA A 237 -12.44 -3.01 16.57
CA ALA A 237 -12.87 -1.65 16.93
C ALA A 237 -11.91 -0.91 17.88
N THR A 238 -11.10 -1.63 18.66
CA THR A 238 -10.21 -1.03 19.68
C THR A 238 -8.73 -1.31 19.41
N GLY A 239 -8.43 -2.36 18.64
CA GLY A 239 -7.08 -2.88 18.47
C GLY A 239 -6.54 -3.64 19.70
N GLN A 240 -7.34 -3.79 20.76
CA GLN A 240 -6.98 -4.58 21.92
C GLN A 240 -6.90 -6.06 21.57
N ILE A 241 -5.99 -6.76 22.24
CA ILE A 241 -5.74 -8.17 22.02
C ILE A 241 -6.00 -8.99 23.29
N ALA A 242 -6.49 -10.21 23.09
CA ALA A 242 -6.45 -11.29 24.07
C ALA A 242 -5.53 -12.40 23.52
N TRP A 243 -4.75 -13.05 24.38
CA TRP A 243 -3.73 -13.98 23.94
C TRP A 243 -3.57 -15.19 24.86
N THR A 244 -3.05 -16.27 24.28
CA THR A 244 -2.58 -17.45 25.00
C THR A 244 -1.21 -17.86 24.46
N ILE A 245 -0.26 -18.13 25.34
CA ILE A 245 1.08 -18.60 24.98
C ILE A 245 1.17 -20.08 25.34
N GLY A 246 1.30 -20.94 24.33
CA GLY A 246 1.33 -22.39 24.47
C GLY A 246 2.53 -23.06 23.83
N ARG A 247 2.51 -24.39 23.82
CA ARG A 247 3.47 -25.25 23.12
C ARG A 247 2.85 -25.90 21.88
N THR A 248 1.55 -26.08 21.91
CA THR A 248 0.75 -26.77 20.88
C THR A 248 -0.35 -25.86 20.36
N ARG A 249 -1.04 -26.31 19.32
CA ARG A 249 -2.21 -25.65 18.72
C ARG A 249 -3.31 -26.66 18.44
N MET A 250 -3.60 -27.52 19.41
CA MET A 250 -4.68 -28.48 19.30
C MET A 250 -6.05 -27.81 19.45
N ALA A 251 -7.10 -28.52 19.12
CA ALA A 251 -8.47 -28.02 19.28
C ALA A 251 -8.77 -27.59 20.73
N THR A 252 -8.23 -28.33 21.70
CA THR A 252 -8.33 -28.02 23.13
C THR A 252 -7.66 -26.70 23.49
N ASP A 253 -6.47 -26.41 22.90
CA ASP A 253 -5.75 -25.16 23.14
C ASP A 253 -6.55 -23.97 22.57
N PHE A 254 -7.14 -24.18 21.40
CA PHE A 254 -7.96 -23.16 20.75
C PHE A 254 -9.24 -22.87 21.52
N VAL A 255 -9.94 -23.90 21.99
CA VAL A 255 -11.13 -23.76 22.85
C VAL A 255 -10.79 -23.00 24.16
N ALA A 256 -9.69 -23.37 24.80
CA ALA A 256 -9.22 -22.69 26.01
C ALA A 256 -8.90 -21.20 25.73
N HIS A 257 -8.27 -20.92 24.58
CA HIS A 257 -8.02 -19.55 24.13
C HIS A 257 -9.32 -18.76 23.91
N LEU A 258 -10.29 -19.31 23.20
CA LEU A 258 -11.58 -18.65 22.95
C LEU A 258 -12.29 -18.31 24.27
N GLN A 259 -12.29 -19.22 25.24
CA GLN A 259 -12.86 -19.00 26.58
C GLN A 259 -12.15 -17.85 27.30
N GLN A 260 -10.81 -17.83 27.26
CA GLN A 260 -10.01 -16.77 27.88
C GLN A 260 -10.22 -15.42 27.16
N ALA A 261 -10.26 -15.41 25.82
CA ALA A 261 -10.51 -14.21 25.04
C ALA A 261 -11.91 -13.63 25.35
N TYR A 262 -12.91 -14.48 25.43
CA TYR A 262 -14.27 -14.05 25.81
C TYR A 262 -14.34 -13.43 27.20
N GLN A 263 -13.49 -13.88 28.16
CA GLN A 263 -13.42 -13.30 29.49
C GLN A 263 -12.69 -11.95 29.52
N ARG A 264 -11.67 -11.78 28.68
CA ARG A 264 -10.79 -10.58 28.65
C ARG A 264 -11.33 -9.45 27.78
N LEU A 265 -12.09 -9.78 26.74
CA LEU A 265 -12.65 -8.80 25.82
C LEU A 265 -13.95 -8.17 26.39
N PRO A 266 -14.34 -6.99 25.90
CA PRO A 266 -15.56 -6.31 26.37
C PRO A 266 -16.81 -7.18 26.24
N ARG A 267 -17.69 -7.10 27.24
CA ARG A 267 -18.98 -7.80 27.26
C ARG A 267 -19.95 -7.16 26.25
N MET A 268 -20.37 -7.94 25.27
CA MET A 268 -21.25 -7.48 24.18
C MET A 268 -22.47 -8.40 24.02
N ARG A 269 -23.47 -7.91 23.31
CA ARG A 269 -24.66 -8.70 22.97
C ARG A 269 -24.36 -9.74 21.89
N ARG A 270 -23.43 -9.43 20.96
CA ARG A 270 -23.04 -10.30 19.84
C ARG A 270 -21.53 -10.23 19.59
N TYR A 271 -20.97 -11.32 19.10
CA TYR A 271 -19.58 -11.48 18.73
C TYR A 271 -19.46 -12.09 17.34
N ASP A 272 -18.72 -11.42 16.45
CA ASP A 272 -18.38 -11.91 15.13
C ASP A 272 -16.88 -12.24 15.10
N TRP A 273 -16.56 -13.54 15.00
CA TRP A 273 -15.21 -14.04 14.99
C TRP A 273 -14.75 -14.28 13.56
N VAL A 274 -13.70 -13.63 13.12
CA VAL A 274 -13.07 -13.86 11.82
C VAL A 274 -11.88 -14.79 12.01
N LEU A 275 -11.87 -15.91 11.30
CA LEU A 275 -10.94 -17.01 11.46
C LEU A 275 -10.49 -17.52 10.08
N ASP A 276 -9.32 -18.17 10.02
CA ASP A 276 -8.94 -18.93 8.83
C ASP A 276 -9.62 -20.33 8.79
N ASN A 277 -9.33 -21.10 7.73
CA ASN A 277 -9.92 -22.42 7.55
C ASN A 277 -9.14 -23.55 8.22
N PHE A 278 -8.31 -23.28 9.22
CA PHE A 278 -7.59 -24.31 9.93
C PHE A 278 -8.56 -25.27 10.65
N ASN A 279 -8.28 -26.56 10.62
CA ASN A 279 -9.23 -27.60 11.05
C ASN A 279 -9.62 -27.51 12.53
N THR A 280 -8.78 -26.98 13.40
CA THR A 280 -9.07 -26.77 14.82
C THR A 280 -10.17 -25.75 15.04
N HIS A 281 -10.32 -24.76 14.15
CA HIS A 281 -11.29 -23.67 14.26
C HIS A 281 -12.75 -24.13 14.05
N TRP A 282 -12.95 -25.23 13.40
CA TRP A 282 -14.28 -25.85 13.22
C TRP A 282 -14.34 -27.28 13.77
N SER A 283 -13.59 -27.54 14.85
CA SER A 283 -13.68 -28.79 15.60
C SER A 283 -15.04 -28.94 16.29
N LEU A 284 -15.39 -30.16 16.66
CA LEU A 284 -16.61 -30.39 17.42
C LEU A 284 -16.58 -29.68 18.78
N ASP A 285 -15.39 -29.58 19.39
CA ASP A 285 -15.19 -28.89 20.67
C ASP A 285 -15.55 -27.40 20.59
N VAL A 286 -15.19 -26.74 19.47
CA VAL A 286 -15.60 -25.34 19.20
C VAL A 286 -17.10 -25.24 19.03
N CYS A 287 -17.74 -26.21 18.33
CA CYS A 287 -19.21 -26.23 18.22
C CYS A 287 -19.88 -26.38 19.59
N CYS A 288 -19.35 -27.27 20.45
CA CYS A 288 -19.83 -27.43 21.83
C CYS A 288 -19.70 -26.14 22.65
N LEU A 289 -18.58 -25.43 22.47
CA LEU A 289 -18.34 -24.16 23.16
C LEU A 289 -19.34 -23.10 22.72
N VAL A 290 -19.53 -22.91 21.40
CA VAL A 290 -20.45 -21.92 20.83
C VAL A 290 -21.89 -22.24 21.24
N ALA A 291 -22.30 -23.52 21.18
CA ALA A 291 -23.62 -23.93 21.64
C ALA A 291 -23.88 -23.55 23.12
N ARG A 292 -22.89 -23.77 23.97
CA ARG A 292 -22.95 -23.41 25.39
C ARG A 292 -23.09 -21.87 25.58
N TRP A 293 -22.37 -21.09 24.81
CA TRP A 293 -22.43 -19.64 24.86
C TRP A 293 -23.76 -19.07 24.33
N CYS A 294 -24.32 -19.72 23.31
CA CYS A 294 -25.59 -19.31 22.70
C CYS A 294 -26.81 -19.83 23.45
N GLN A 295 -26.67 -20.83 24.33
CA GLN A 295 -27.76 -21.48 25.10
C GLN A 295 -28.89 -22.00 24.21
N GLY A 296 -28.55 -22.36 22.95
CA GLY A 296 -29.49 -22.85 21.95
C GLY A 296 -29.53 -24.38 21.85
N PRO A 297 -30.44 -24.92 21.04
CA PRO A 297 -30.51 -26.34 20.77
C PRO A 297 -29.20 -26.85 20.16
N PHE A 298 -28.64 -27.93 20.70
CA PHE A 298 -27.41 -28.51 20.21
C PHE A 298 -27.52 -29.99 19.98
N ALA A 299 -27.25 -30.44 18.75
CA ALA A 299 -27.33 -31.83 18.34
C ALA A 299 -25.98 -32.29 17.75
N PRO A 300 -24.99 -32.68 18.56
CA PRO A 300 -23.64 -33.01 18.11
C PRO A 300 -23.62 -34.17 17.10
N HIS A 301 -24.58 -35.08 17.17
CA HIS A 301 -24.73 -36.20 16.24
C HIS A 301 -25.01 -35.77 14.79
N LYS A 302 -25.52 -34.57 14.59
CA LYS A 302 -25.73 -33.95 13.26
C LYS A 302 -24.49 -33.26 12.72
N LEU A 303 -23.44 -32.99 13.53
CA LEU A 303 -22.24 -32.28 13.20
C LEU A 303 -21.04 -33.21 12.90
N LYS A 304 -21.27 -34.25 12.11
CA LYS A 304 -20.26 -35.29 11.79
C LYS A 304 -19.18 -34.78 10.85
N LYS A 305 -19.53 -33.96 9.86
CA LYS A 305 -18.63 -33.47 8.79
C LYS A 305 -18.28 -31.98 8.94
N GLY A 306 -17.13 -31.60 8.39
CA GLY A 306 -16.65 -30.20 8.42
C GLY A 306 -17.64 -29.14 7.89
N PRO A 307 -18.28 -29.34 6.73
CA PRO A 307 -19.29 -28.42 6.23
C PRO A 307 -20.45 -28.16 7.21
N GLN A 308 -20.97 -29.23 7.86
CA GLN A 308 -22.03 -29.11 8.85
C GLN A 308 -21.60 -28.28 10.08
N ARG A 309 -20.36 -28.50 10.56
CA ARG A 309 -19.80 -27.72 11.68
C ARG A 309 -19.63 -26.27 11.32
N ARG A 310 -19.06 -25.97 10.13
CA ARG A 310 -18.93 -24.58 9.66
C ARG A 310 -20.29 -23.90 9.50
N ALA A 311 -21.28 -24.57 8.93
CA ALA A 311 -22.62 -24.03 8.80
C ALA A 311 -23.22 -23.69 10.18
N PHE A 312 -23.10 -24.58 11.17
CA PHE A 312 -23.53 -24.32 12.54
C PHE A 312 -22.82 -23.12 13.16
N LEU A 313 -21.48 -23.05 13.01
CA LEU A 313 -20.68 -21.97 13.58
C LEU A 313 -20.93 -20.61 12.91
N SER A 314 -21.33 -20.61 11.65
CA SER A 314 -21.63 -19.38 10.87
C SER A 314 -23.10 -18.99 10.90
N ASP A 315 -23.95 -19.66 11.69
CA ASP A 315 -25.37 -19.34 11.80
C ASP A 315 -25.56 -17.91 12.35
N PRO A 316 -26.18 -17.01 11.57
CA PRO A 316 -26.36 -15.61 11.96
C PRO A 316 -27.30 -15.42 13.17
N SER A 317 -28.10 -16.43 13.55
CA SER A 317 -28.95 -16.40 14.73
C SER A 317 -28.16 -16.53 16.03
N HIS A 318 -26.94 -17.05 15.96
CA HIS A 318 -26.10 -17.23 17.13
C HIS A 318 -25.60 -15.90 17.71
N ARG A 319 -25.44 -15.86 19.03
CA ARG A 319 -24.73 -14.76 19.71
C ARG A 319 -23.25 -14.69 19.35
N HIS A 320 -22.63 -15.83 19.09
CA HIS A 320 -21.24 -15.99 18.62
C HIS A 320 -21.25 -16.59 17.22
N VAL A 321 -20.91 -15.77 16.23
CA VAL A 321 -20.89 -16.17 14.81
C VAL A 321 -19.46 -16.22 14.33
N LEU A 322 -19.06 -17.32 13.68
CA LEU A 322 -17.74 -17.50 13.12
C LEU A 322 -17.78 -17.27 11.61
N HIS A 323 -16.94 -16.39 11.12
CA HIS A 323 -16.76 -16.07 9.71
C HIS A 323 -15.42 -16.61 9.26
N PHE A 324 -15.44 -17.57 8.34
CA PHE A 324 -14.22 -18.17 7.82
C PHE A 324 -13.71 -17.40 6.60
N THR A 325 -12.41 -17.09 6.59
CA THR A 325 -11.78 -16.48 5.42
C THR A 325 -11.87 -17.42 4.21
N PRO A 326 -11.89 -16.90 2.97
CA PRO A 326 -11.81 -17.75 1.81
C PRO A 326 -10.50 -18.56 1.79
N LYS A 327 -10.47 -19.68 1.07
CA LYS A 327 -9.24 -20.46 0.90
C LYS A 327 -8.13 -19.58 0.34
N HIS A 328 -6.93 -19.68 0.91
CA HIS A 328 -5.78 -18.81 0.59
C HIS A 328 -6.01 -17.31 0.85
N GLY A 329 -7.07 -16.95 1.58
CA GLY A 329 -7.40 -15.56 1.96
C GLY A 329 -7.03 -15.21 3.40
N SER A 330 -6.06 -15.88 4.04
CA SER A 330 -5.64 -15.59 5.43
C SER A 330 -5.19 -14.14 5.65
N TRP A 331 -4.67 -13.48 4.61
CA TRP A 331 -4.31 -12.07 4.63
C TRP A 331 -5.50 -11.12 4.91
N LEU A 332 -6.74 -11.59 4.75
CA LEU A 332 -7.95 -10.88 5.19
C LEU A 332 -8.09 -10.86 6.73
N ASN A 333 -7.42 -11.74 7.45
CA ASN A 333 -7.47 -11.76 8.91
C ASN A 333 -6.59 -10.66 9.49
N GLN A 334 -7.18 -9.65 10.15
CA GLN A 334 -6.43 -8.53 10.73
C GLN A 334 -5.47 -8.94 11.87
N ALA A 335 -5.58 -10.13 12.43
CA ALA A 335 -4.60 -10.66 13.38
C ALA A 335 -3.18 -10.70 12.78
N GLU A 336 -3.04 -10.88 11.45
CA GLU A 336 -1.76 -10.84 10.75
C GLU A 336 -1.10 -9.45 10.81
N LEU A 337 -1.88 -8.37 10.86
CA LEU A 337 -1.34 -7.01 11.05
C LEU A 337 -0.65 -6.89 12.42
N PHE A 338 -1.31 -7.39 13.47
CA PHE A 338 -0.71 -7.46 14.80
C PHE A 338 0.54 -8.35 14.81
N PHE A 339 0.53 -9.50 14.16
CA PHE A 339 1.71 -10.36 14.04
C PHE A 339 2.87 -9.69 13.32
N GLY A 340 2.59 -8.80 12.38
CA GLY A 340 3.58 -7.92 11.78
C GLY A 340 4.20 -6.94 12.78
N VAL A 341 3.39 -6.35 13.66
CA VAL A 341 3.86 -5.49 14.76
C VAL A 341 4.72 -6.27 15.75
N LEU A 342 4.23 -7.43 16.20
CA LEU A 342 4.95 -8.34 17.10
C LEU A 342 6.33 -8.74 16.51
N HIS A 343 6.35 -9.10 15.22
CA HIS A 343 7.61 -9.46 14.60
C HIS A 343 8.60 -8.30 14.59
N ARG A 344 8.21 -7.14 14.11
CA ARG A 344 9.11 -5.97 13.99
C ARG A 344 9.61 -5.46 15.34
N ARG A 345 8.75 -5.43 16.36
CA ARG A 345 9.04 -4.78 17.63
C ARG A 345 9.62 -5.71 18.70
N PHE A 346 9.33 -7.02 18.62
CA PHE A 346 9.73 -7.97 19.64
C PHE A 346 10.59 -9.11 19.09
N LEU A 347 10.16 -9.79 18.01
CA LEU A 347 10.82 -11.03 17.56
C LEU A 347 12.07 -10.78 16.74
N ALA A 348 12.06 -9.80 15.82
CA ALA A 348 13.11 -9.63 14.80
C ALA A 348 14.52 -9.41 15.37
N ARG A 349 14.61 -8.81 16.55
CA ARG A 349 15.88 -8.50 17.23
C ARG A 349 16.00 -9.14 18.61
N GLY A 350 15.05 -9.99 18.99
CA GLY A 350 15.04 -10.66 20.27
C GLY A 350 16.16 -11.68 20.42
N SER A 351 16.71 -11.78 21.62
CA SER A 351 17.58 -12.86 22.08
C SER A 351 17.02 -13.34 23.42
N PHE A 352 16.74 -14.64 23.54
CA PHE A 352 15.99 -15.21 24.66
C PHE A 352 16.73 -16.44 25.18
N PRO A 353 17.31 -16.39 26.39
CA PRO A 353 18.15 -17.46 26.95
C PRO A 353 17.35 -18.71 27.33
N SER A 354 16.04 -18.66 27.32
CA SER A 354 15.19 -19.83 27.57
C SER A 354 13.76 -19.61 27.02
N ALA A 355 13.04 -20.69 26.86
CA ALA A 355 11.62 -20.65 26.51
C ALA A 355 10.74 -20.02 27.60
N LYS A 356 11.17 -20.09 28.86
CA LYS A 356 10.49 -19.45 30.01
C LYS A 356 10.70 -17.94 29.97
N ASP A 357 11.93 -17.48 29.70
CA ASP A 357 12.22 -16.04 29.55
C ASP A 357 11.49 -15.44 28.35
N PHE A 358 11.49 -16.13 27.22
CA PHE A 358 10.70 -15.73 26.04
C PHE A 358 9.23 -15.52 26.41
N ALA A 359 8.58 -16.51 27.04
CA ALA A 359 7.17 -16.43 27.39
C ALA A 359 6.89 -15.25 28.36
N ARG A 360 7.73 -15.06 29.37
CA ARG A 360 7.62 -13.95 30.32
C ARG A 360 7.75 -12.58 29.63
N ARG A 361 8.76 -12.43 28.76
CA ARG A 361 8.99 -11.17 28.04
C ARG A 361 7.92 -10.92 26.98
N LEU A 362 7.43 -11.97 26.33
CA LEU A 362 6.31 -11.87 25.41
C LEU A 362 5.04 -11.42 26.13
N GLU A 363 4.72 -12.03 27.27
CA GLU A 363 3.57 -11.63 28.12
C GLU A 363 3.62 -10.13 28.45
N ARG A 364 4.77 -9.65 28.91
CA ARG A 364 4.98 -8.23 29.22
C ARG A 364 4.80 -7.33 27.99
N PHE A 365 5.34 -7.73 26.83
CA PHE A 365 5.17 -7.00 25.59
C PHE A 365 3.69 -6.89 25.18
N LEU A 366 2.91 -7.98 25.34
CA LEU A 366 1.49 -8.01 24.99
C LEU A 366 0.66 -7.11 25.93
N GLN A 367 0.99 -7.10 27.23
CA GLN A 367 0.38 -6.19 28.19
C GLN A 367 0.69 -4.72 27.86
N GLU A 368 1.96 -4.40 27.57
CA GLU A 368 2.37 -3.05 27.16
C GLU A 368 1.71 -2.62 25.85
N TYR A 369 1.52 -3.57 24.90
CA TYR A 369 0.81 -3.29 23.66
C TYR A 369 -0.63 -2.85 23.95
N ASN A 370 -1.37 -3.58 24.74
CA ASN A 370 -2.74 -3.21 25.09
C ASN A 370 -2.81 -1.88 25.85
N ALA A 371 -1.86 -1.62 26.74
CA ALA A 371 -1.88 -0.41 27.56
C ALA A 371 -1.53 0.87 26.79
N ARG A 372 -0.65 0.77 25.76
CA ARG A 372 -0.03 1.96 25.15
C ARG A 372 -0.16 2.04 23.63
N HIS A 373 -0.42 0.92 22.94
CA HIS A 373 -0.28 0.80 21.49
C HIS A 373 -1.50 0.22 20.79
N ALA A 374 -2.49 -0.25 21.55
CA ALA A 374 -3.73 -0.76 20.97
C ALA A 374 -4.49 0.38 20.28
N HIS A 375 -4.82 0.20 19.02
CA HIS A 375 -5.61 1.13 18.21
C HIS A 375 -6.26 0.36 17.06
N PRO A 376 -7.40 0.82 16.54
CA PRO A 376 -8.02 0.22 15.36
C PRO A 376 -7.08 0.32 14.15
N TYR A 377 -6.93 -0.77 13.41
CA TYR A 377 -6.20 -0.75 12.15
C TYR A 377 -7.09 -0.17 11.04
N ARG A 378 -6.51 0.71 10.21
CA ARG A 378 -7.18 1.23 9.02
C ARG A 378 -7.25 0.14 7.96
N TRP A 379 -8.45 -0.37 7.72
CA TRP A 379 -8.71 -1.31 6.64
C TRP A 379 -9.18 -0.57 5.39
N THR A 380 -8.54 -0.81 4.25
CA THR A 380 -8.81 -0.08 2.99
C THR A 380 -9.31 -0.97 1.86
N TYR A 381 -9.19 -2.29 1.99
CA TYR A 381 -9.69 -3.23 1.01
C TYR A 381 -11.20 -3.43 1.17
N THR A 382 -11.94 -3.33 0.06
CA THR A 382 -13.43 -3.37 0.06
C THR A 382 -14.00 -4.77 -0.14
N GLY A 383 -13.17 -5.74 -0.50
CA GLY A 383 -13.61 -7.08 -0.90
C GLY A 383 -13.84 -7.20 -2.40
N GLU A 384 -13.75 -6.12 -3.15
CA GLU A 384 -13.83 -6.14 -4.61
C GLU A 384 -12.49 -6.56 -5.23
N PRO A 385 -12.50 -7.29 -6.35
CA PRO A 385 -11.29 -7.60 -7.07
C PRO A 385 -10.50 -6.31 -7.35
N LEU A 386 -9.20 -6.31 -7.03
CA LEU A 386 -8.31 -5.22 -7.40
C LEU A 386 -8.14 -5.24 -8.93
N VAL A 387 -9.13 -4.76 -9.65
CA VAL A 387 -8.97 -4.41 -11.06
C VAL A 387 -8.00 -3.24 -11.08
N ARG A 388 -6.71 -3.52 -11.27
CA ARG A 388 -5.79 -2.47 -11.68
C ARG A 388 -6.30 -1.98 -13.01
N ALA A 389 -6.96 -0.81 -13.01
CA ALA A 389 -6.97 0.01 -14.20
C ALA A 389 -5.50 0.10 -14.60
N THR A 390 -5.14 -0.52 -15.72
CA THR A 390 -3.82 -0.36 -16.31
C THR A 390 -3.67 1.14 -16.53
N PRO A 391 -2.85 1.86 -15.73
CA PRO A 391 -2.58 3.22 -16.10
C PRO A 391 -1.77 3.07 -17.38
N PHE A 392 -2.26 3.59 -18.47
CA PHE A 392 -1.43 3.99 -19.59
C PHE A 392 -0.27 4.73 -18.96
N SER A 393 0.91 4.12 -18.95
CA SER A 393 2.06 4.64 -18.20
C SER A 393 2.43 5.98 -18.84
N ARG A 394 1.99 7.05 -18.22
CA ARG A 394 2.64 8.34 -18.44
C ARG A 394 4.09 8.14 -18.01
N THR A 395 5.01 8.22 -18.96
CA THR A 395 6.45 8.12 -18.68
C THR A 395 6.80 9.06 -17.53
N ARG A 396 7.74 8.70 -16.67
CA ARG A 396 8.21 9.53 -15.53
C ARG A 396 8.46 10.99 -15.92
N ARG A 397 8.75 11.25 -17.20
CA ARG A 397 8.93 12.58 -17.79
C ARG A 397 7.60 13.35 -17.89
N GLN A 398 6.48 12.68 -18.20
CA GLN A 398 5.14 13.28 -18.20
C GLN A 398 4.59 13.50 -16.78
N GLN A 399 4.92 12.63 -15.81
CA GLN A 399 4.57 12.83 -14.40
C GLN A 399 5.32 14.00 -13.75
N ARG A 400 6.58 14.25 -14.13
CA ARG A 400 7.30 15.47 -13.68
C ARG A 400 6.73 16.74 -14.33
N GLN A 401 6.27 16.69 -15.56
CA GLN A 401 5.64 17.83 -16.23
C GLN A 401 4.18 18.07 -15.80
N GLY A 402 3.43 17.01 -15.47
CA GLY A 402 2.04 17.12 -14.99
C GLY A 402 1.90 17.51 -13.51
N ARG A 403 2.96 17.40 -12.70
CA ARG A 403 2.95 17.88 -11.30
C ARG A 403 3.23 19.37 -11.14
N ALA A 404 3.62 20.07 -12.20
CA ALA A 404 3.91 21.50 -12.16
C ALA A 404 2.70 22.39 -12.44
N CYS A 405 1.52 21.83 -12.79
CA CYS A 405 0.33 22.62 -13.07
C CYS A 405 -0.91 22.00 -12.37
N PHE A 406 -1.49 22.80 -11.48
CA PHE A 406 -2.81 22.63 -10.87
C PHE A 406 -3.04 21.42 -9.96
N SER A 407 -2.58 21.54 -8.72
CA SER A 407 -3.29 21.00 -7.57
C SER A 407 -3.99 22.16 -6.85
N PRO A 408 -5.31 22.24 -6.77
CA PRO A 408 -5.93 23.08 -5.78
C PRO A 408 -5.51 22.53 -4.41
N ARG A 409 -4.91 23.37 -3.56
CA ARG A 409 -4.63 23.01 -2.17
C ARG A 409 -5.94 22.60 -1.53
N PRO A 410 -6.04 21.44 -0.86
CA PRO A 410 -7.14 21.21 0.04
C PRO A 410 -7.11 22.27 1.13
N GLN A 411 -8.25 22.90 1.37
CA GLN A 411 -8.44 23.84 2.47
C GLN A 411 -7.91 23.20 3.75
N ARG A 412 -7.07 23.94 4.47
CA ARG A 412 -6.58 23.59 5.81
C ARG A 412 -7.81 23.38 6.70
N CYS A 413 -8.09 22.13 7.05
CA CYS A 413 -8.80 21.86 8.28
C CYS A 413 -7.88 22.30 9.42
N GLU A 414 -8.35 23.23 10.21
CA GLU A 414 -7.69 23.78 11.38
C GLU A 414 -7.25 22.65 12.31
N ARG A 415 -5.94 22.60 12.55
CA ARG A 415 -5.37 21.81 13.64
C ARG A 415 -5.80 22.49 14.94
N LEU A 416 -6.70 21.85 15.66
CA LEU A 416 -6.86 22.11 17.09
C LEU A 416 -5.54 21.80 17.79
N LEU A 417 -4.83 22.84 18.14
CA LEU A 417 -3.63 22.82 18.96
C LEU A 417 -4.04 22.37 20.38
N TYR A 418 -3.74 21.16 20.74
CA TYR A 418 -3.69 20.76 22.14
C TYR A 418 -2.47 21.40 22.77
N ALA A 419 -2.68 22.41 23.59
CA ALA A 419 -1.68 22.98 24.45
C ALA A 419 -1.30 21.96 25.55
N PRO A 420 -0.01 21.75 25.84
CA PRO A 420 0.39 20.93 26.97
C PRO A 420 0.09 21.67 28.27
N ARG A 421 -0.61 21.01 29.21
CA ARG A 421 -0.78 21.49 30.59
C ARG A 421 0.57 21.50 31.30
N PRO A 422 0.87 22.53 32.10
CA PRO A 422 2.12 22.59 32.86
C PRO A 422 2.13 21.54 33.98
N TYR A 423 3.29 20.89 34.14
CA TYR A 423 3.62 19.97 35.19
C TYR A 423 3.71 20.74 36.52
N GLN A 424 2.78 20.52 37.43
CA GLN A 424 2.93 20.96 38.81
C GLN A 424 3.82 19.95 39.54
N ARG A 425 4.99 20.43 39.98
CA ARG A 425 5.84 19.75 40.96
C ARG A 425 5.16 19.90 42.33
N HIS A 426 4.79 18.83 42.97
CA HIS A 426 4.62 18.79 44.42
C HIS A 426 5.90 18.24 45.03
N ALA A 427 6.56 19.12 45.82
CA ALA A 427 7.56 18.76 46.77
C ALA A 427 6.84 18.34 48.09
N ALA A 428 7.17 17.19 48.60
CA ALA A 428 7.40 16.81 49.96
C ALA A 428 7.66 15.30 49.99
#